data_fc600bc395ffa9c94de0282f0b4620c2
#
_entry.id   fc600bc395ffa9c94de0282f0b4620c2
#
_cell.length_a   1.000
_cell.length_b   1.000
_cell.length_c   1.000
_cell.angle_alpha   90.00
_cell.angle_beta   90.00
_cell.angle_gamma   90.00
#
_symmetry.space_group_name_H-M   'P 1'
#
loop_
_entity.id
_entity.type
_entity.pdbx_description
1 polymer ?
#
loop_
_entity_poly.entity_id
_entity_poly.type
_entity_poly.pdbx_seq_one_letter_code
_entity_poly.pdbx_strand_id
1 'polypeptide(L)'
;MFLGSNDKVYIMDKAEGNTAQVNGHPAWGSVWDMATQQTTVMDILTNTFCSSGLHLPNGSFVTFGGNGAIGPGANLGSQRYPDNASASWDATYQDFDGAKSIRLLNPCDSSKDFSSPECQWFDNPAVLSMQAKRWYSTAKRWYSTAAALANGTIAIIGGFINGGYIARHWPPDDPHAGTELTYEFFPSNGRPPQGLDFLVQTSGLNAYPLSFLLSSGQMFLQANISTTIWNYEANTLTPLPDMPHGVVRVYPASGASAMLPMTPANNYSQTIIFCGGSDMPDNAWGNFSYPWINTWDYPASKDCQRITPEPADGSSPQYVQDDDLLEGRTMGQFIILPDGKLLVVNGGLNGTAGFGQRNFVTTEDEMPFGQSYASGPVGTPAIYDSEAPVGSRWSNAGFETSPLARLYHSSALLLPDASVLVAGSNPNVDVNISSNVLYPTQYTAEKFYPPYFAASTRPAPAGMPSKLTYGGPSFDITVPASSYSGSGNDAAANTAITVIGGWTTHGMNMGQRYMQNTYTVNEDGSIVLHVAQTHPNPNLFQPGPAMLFVVVNGVPSNGTHVIIGSGAIEQQPTAAEAALPDNVLLSSAKGSAPSSSTDNTAAGGSQGHSSASTAHVALTAVISAVGVTLLAVGVGL
;
A
#
# COMPACT_ATOMS: atom_id res chain seq x y z
N MET A 1 -9.77 -0.27 -2.12
CA MET A 1 -9.89 -1.74 -2.28
C MET A 1 -9.07 -2.47 -1.25
N PHE A 2 -9.44 -3.68 -0.87
CA PHE A 2 -8.62 -4.54 -0.03
C PHE A 2 -8.86 -6.03 -0.37
N LEU A 3 -7.83 -6.85 -0.15
CA LEU A 3 -7.95 -8.29 -0.28
C LEU A 3 -8.58 -8.86 0.99
N GLY A 4 -9.74 -9.47 0.88
CA GLY A 4 -10.44 -10.05 2.03
C GLY A 4 -10.16 -11.54 2.24
N SER A 5 -9.93 -12.27 1.14
CA SER A 5 -9.63 -13.70 1.14
C SER A 5 -8.76 -14.05 -0.08
N ASN A 6 -8.45 -15.34 -0.26
CA ASN A 6 -7.68 -15.78 -1.43
C ASN A 6 -8.41 -15.58 -2.78
N ASP A 7 -9.70 -15.32 -2.77
CA ASP A 7 -10.55 -15.27 -3.95
C ASP A 7 -11.46 -14.03 -4.05
N LYS A 8 -11.43 -13.12 -3.05
CA LYS A 8 -12.30 -11.95 -3.00
C LYS A 8 -11.55 -10.65 -2.76
N VAL A 9 -11.86 -9.66 -3.59
CA VAL A 9 -11.46 -8.26 -3.40
C VAL A 9 -12.69 -7.44 -3.04
N TYR A 10 -12.61 -6.71 -1.95
CA TYR A 10 -13.66 -5.80 -1.50
C TYR A 10 -13.34 -4.37 -1.94
N ILE A 11 -14.38 -3.67 -2.35
CA ILE A 11 -14.31 -2.31 -2.86
C ILE A 11 -15.25 -1.45 -2.04
N MET A 12 -14.78 -0.34 -1.55
CA MET A 12 -15.58 0.73 -0.96
C MET A 12 -15.37 2.00 -1.76
N ASP A 13 -16.44 2.63 -2.13
CA ASP A 13 -16.47 3.91 -2.81
C ASP A 13 -17.08 4.98 -1.91
N LYS A 14 -17.11 6.22 -2.34
CA LYS A 14 -17.88 7.29 -1.68
C LYS A 14 -19.38 7.11 -1.96
N ALA A 15 -20.24 7.67 -1.12
CA ALA A 15 -21.65 7.83 -1.46
C ALA A 15 -21.77 8.73 -2.69
N GLU A 16 -22.41 8.26 -3.75
CA GLU A 16 -22.60 8.96 -5.02
C GLU A 16 -23.70 8.28 -5.86
N GLY A 17 -24.06 8.88 -6.99
CA GLY A 17 -25.16 8.45 -7.86
C GLY A 17 -24.84 7.22 -8.71
N ASN A 18 -24.33 6.15 -8.12
CA ASN A 18 -24.06 4.89 -8.80
C ASN A 18 -25.36 4.27 -9.34
N THR A 19 -25.29 3.67 -10.53
CA THR A 19 -26.44 3.02 -11.18
C THR A 19 -26.87 1.76 -10.44
N ALA A 20 -25.90 1.00 -9.90
CA ALA A 20 -26.20 -0.19 -9.12
C ALA A 20 -26.86 0.18 -7.79
N GLN A 21 -27.84 -0.61 -7.40
CA GLN A 21 -28.67 -0.34 -6.22
C GLN A 21 -28.57 -1.48 -5.21
N VAL A 22 -28.63 -1.14 -3.94
CA VAL A 22 -28.76 -2.08 -2.83
C VAL A 22 -29.78 -1.52 -1.84
N ASN A 23 -30.74 -2.34 -1.41
CA ASN A 23 -31.77 -1.98 -0.42
C ASN A 23 -32.51 -0.65 -0.68
N GLY A 24 -32.58 -0.21 -1.97
CA GLY A 24 -33.32 0.99 -2.37
C GLY A 24 -32.47 2.28 -2.44
N HIS A 25 -31.15 2.18 -2.32
CA HIS A 25 -30.22 3.31 -2.49
C HIS A 25 -29.05 2.94 -3.43
N PRO A 26 -28.34 3.92 -4.00
CA PRO A 26 -27.14 3.63 -4.79
C PRO A 26 -26.10 2.85 -3.98
N ALA A 27 -25.47 1.86 -4.60
CA ALA A 27 -24.46 1.05 -3.94
C ALA A 27 -23.08 1.74 -4.00
N TRP A 28 -22.38 1.83 -2.88
CA TRP A 28 -20.99 2.25 -2.76
C TRP A 28 -20.10 1.22 -2.04
N GLY A 29 -20.61 0.00 -1.90
CA GLY A 29 -19.86 -1.16 -1.46
C GLY A 29 -20.03 -2.32 -2.41
N SER A 30 -18.97 -3.08 -2.66
CA SER A 30 -19.03 -4.28 -3.49
C SER A 30 -17.92 -5.27 -3.16
N VAL A 31 -18.12 -6.52 -3.60
CA VAL A 31 -17.12 -7.57 -3.58
C VAL A 31 -16.94 -8.14 -4.99
N TRP A 32 -15.71 -8.25 -5.42
CA TRP A 32 -15.34 -8.86 -6.70
C TRP A 32 -14.76 -10.25 -6.46
N ASP A 33 -15.35 -11.24 -7.14
CA ASP A 33 -14.90 -12.62 -7.15
C ASP A 33 -13.84 -12.82 -8.24
N MET A 34 -12.64 -13.21 -7.86
CA MET A 34 -11.51 -13.34 -8.79
C MET A 34 -11.68 -14.53 -9.75
N ALA A 35 -12.38 -15.59 -9.37
CA ALA A 35 -12.55 -16.79 -10.19
C ALA A 35 -13.64 -16.59 -11.24
N THR A 36 -14.78 -16.04 -10.85
CA THR A 36 -15.92 -15.79 -11.72
C THR A 36 -15.85 -14.44 -12.42
N GLN A 37 -15.04 -13.52 -11.92
CA GLN A 37 -14.94 -12.12 -12.36
C GLN A 37 -16.27 -11.37 -12.24
N GLN A 38 -17.12 -11.77 -11.31
CA GLN A 38 -18.39 -11.13 -11.03
C GLN A 38 -18.30 -10.23 -9.81
N THR A 39 -19.05 -9.15 -9.83
CA THR A 39 -19.17 -8.22 -8.72
C THR A 39 -20.55 -8.34 -8.10
N THR A 40 -20.60 -8.42 -6.77
CA THR A 40 -21.83 -8.37 -5.98
C THR A 40 -21.82 -7.08 -5.15
N VAL A 41 -22.93 -6.32 -5.19
CA VAL A 41 -23.07 -5.13 -4.35
C VAL A 41 -23.21 -5.51 -2.89
N MET A 42 -22.71 -4.64 -2.02
CA MET A 42 -22.80 -4.77 -0.57
C MET A 42 -23.42 -3.51 0.02
N ASP A 43 -24.24 -3.69 1.04
CA ASP A 43 -24.88 -2.59 1.73
C ASP A 43 -23.90 -1.89 2.69
N ILE A 44 -23.68 -0.60 2.48
CA ILE A 44 -23.00 0.32 3.38
C ILE A 44 -23.89 1.53 3.53
N LEU A 45 -24.20 1.92 4.76
CA LEU A 45 -25.20 2.96 5.03
C LEU A 45 -24.56 4.35 5.17
N THR A 46 -23.37 4.41 5.76
CA THR A 46 -22.72 5.69 6.04
C THR A 46 -21.74 6.07 4.94
N ASN A 47 -21.58 7.37 4.67
CA ASN A 47 -20.69 7.87 3.62
C ASN A 47 -19.24 7.55 3.96
N THR A 48 -18.59 6.75 3.12
CA THR A 48 -17.22 6.26 3.28
C THR A 48 -16.15 7.18 2.70
N PHE A 49 -16.55 8.30 2.10
CA PHE A 49 -15.65 9.20 1.39
C PHE A 49 -14.48 9.63 2.28
N CYS A 50 -13.26 9.31 1.83
CA CYS A 50 -12.02 9.63 2.53
C CYS A 50 -11.87 8.97 3.92
N SER A 51 -12.51 7.83 4.14
CA SER A 51 -12.22 6.97 5.30
C SER A 51 -10.82 6.36 5.18
N SER A 52 -10.26 5.96 6.31
CA SER A 52 -9.08 5.07 6.37
C SER A 52 -9.49 3.67 6.80
N GLY A 53 -8.67 2.67 6.50
CA GLY A 53 -9.00 1.31 6.91
C GLY A 53 -7.83 0.34 6.80
N LEU A 54 -7.90 -0.74 7.58
CA LEU A 54 -6.91 -1.82 7.59
C LEU A 54 -7.48 -3.10 8.19
N HIS A 55 -6.71 -4.19 8.08
CA HIS A 55 -7.09 -5.46 8.71
C HIS A 55 -6.78 -5.47 10.21
N LEU A 56 -7.67 -6.09 10.97
CA LEU A 56 -7.45 -6.48 12.36
C LEU A 56 -6.65 -7.79 12.44
N PRO A 57 -6.06 -8.11 13.61
CA PRO A 57 -5.29 -9.34 13.77
C PRO A 57 -6.02 -10.64 13.40
N ASN A 58 -7.34 -10.69 13.56
CA ASN A 58 -8.16 -11.85 13.23
C ASN A 58 -8.54 -11.97 11.73
N GLY A 59 -8.11 -11.02 10.89
CA GLY A 59 -8.45 -10.96 9.47
C GLY A 59 -9.67 -10.12 9.12
N SER A 60 -10.47 -9.67 10.09
CA SER A 60 -11.55 -8.72 9.83
C SER A 60 -10.98 -7.41 9.28
N PHE A 61 -11.75 -6.70 8.48
CA PHE A 61 -11.38 -5.38 7.99
C PHE A 61 -12.17 -4.30 8.72
N VAL A 62 -11.50 -3.21 9.08
CA VAL A 62 -12.13 -2.08 9.77
C VAL A 62 -11.86 -0.79 9.03
N THR A 63 -12.87 0.10 8.95
CA THR A 63 -12.71 1.46 8.41
C THR A 63 -13.15 2.51 9.39
N PHE A 64 -12.52 3.69 9.30
CA PHE A 64 -12.67 4.80 10.23
C PHE A 64 -13.02 6.08 9.49
N GLY A 65 -14.09 6.73 9.91
CA GLY A 65 -14.46 8.03 9.40
C GLY A 65 -15.17 7.99 8.04
N GLY A 66 -15.16 9.10 7.40
CA GLY A 66 -15.83 9.37 6.15
C GLY A 66 -16.45 10.77 6.14
N ASN A 67 -17.27 11.07 5.13
CA ASN A 67 -17.93 12.37 5.00
C ASN A 67 -19.28 12.42 5.72
N GLY A 68 -19.80 13.66 5.89
CA GLY A 68 -21.21 13.89 6.14
C GLY A 68 -22.08 13.39 4.99
N ALA A 69 -23.38 13.24 5.25
CA ALA A 69 -24.31 12.82 4.21
C ALA A 69 -24.39 13.84 3.07
N ILE A 70 -24.46 13.34 1.84
CA ILE A 70 -24.53 14.13 0.61
C ILE A 70 -25.68 13.66 -0.28
N GLY A 71 -26.16 14.56 -1.13
CA GLY A 71 -27.08 14.27 -2.22
C GLY A 71 -26.46 14.50 -3.59
N PRO A 72 -27.25 14.41 -4.67
CA PRO A 72 -26.80 14.54 -6.05
C PRO A 72 -25.89 15.77 -6.26
N GLY A 73 -24.78 15.56 -6.99
CA GLY A 73 -23.78 16.60 -7.24
C GLY A 73 -22.96 16.97 -6.00
N ALA A 74 -22.84 16.06 -5.03
CA ALA A 74 -22.19 16.26 -3.72
C ALA A 74 -22.73 17.45 -2.92
N ASN A 75 -24.00 17.84 -3.17
CA ASN A 75 -24.68 18.82 -2.34
C ASN A 75 -24.85 18.28 -0.92
N LEU A 76 -24.90 19.17 0.06
CA LEU A 76 -25.20 18.77 1.44
C LEU A 76 -26.52 18.02 1.50
N GLY A 77 -26.51 16.92 2.24
CA GLY A 77 -27.68 16.08 2.45
C GLY A 77 -28.89 16.87 2.97
N SER A 78 -30.06 16.28 2.78
CA SER A 78 -31.35 16.92 3.03
C SER A 78 -31.63 17.20 4.52
N GLN A 79 -31.08 16.38 5.44
CA GLN A 79 -31.18 16.59 6.88
C GLN A 79 -29.87 17.18 7.43
N ARG A 80 -29.82 18.49 7.50
CA ARG A 80 -28.63 19.23 7.92
C ARG A 80 -28.49 19.36 9.43
N TYR A 81 -27.25 19.45 9.89
CA TYR A 81 -26.96 19.87 11.27
C TYR A 81 -27.21 21.37 11.47
N PRO A 82 -27.39 21.83 12.73
CA PRO A 82 -27.71 23.24 13.02
C PRO A 82 -26.68 24.25 12.47
N ASP A 83 -25.43 23.83 12.26
CA ASP A 83 -24.35 24.65 11.71
C ASP A 83 -24.44 24.84 10.18
N ASN A 84 -25.32 24.11 9.51
CA ASN A 84 -25.44 24.03 8.06
C ASN A 84 -24.14 23.66 7.31
N ALA A 85 -23.09 23.25 8.01
CA ALA A 85 -21.82 22.87 7.42
C ALA A 85 -21.79 21.41 6.97
N SER A 86 -22.71 20.59 7.47
CA SER A 86 -22.81 19.17 7.15
C SER A 86 -24.22 18.64 7.36
N ALA A 87 -24.47 17.42 6.91
CA ALA A 87 -25.77 16.75 7.02
C ALA A 87 -25.64 15.37 7.67
N SER A 88 -26.70 14.99 8.40
CA SER A 88 -26.80 13.67 9.04
C SER A 88 -27.34 12.60 8.13
N TRP A 89 -28.13 12.97 7.11
CA TRP A 89 -28.78 12.06 6.17
C TRP A 89 -29.19 12.78 4.88
N ASP A 90 -29.29 12.02 3.80
CA ASP A 90 -29.85 12.49 2.52
C ASP A 90 -31.03 11.64 2.05
N ALA A 91 -32.07 12.30 1.52
CA ALA A 91 -33.28 11.62 1.07
C ALA A 91 -33.13 10.93 -0.30
N THR A 92 -32.19 11.36 -1.14
CA THR A 92 -32.00 10.85 -2.50
C THR A 92 -31.03 9.68 -2.50
N TYR A 93 -29.83 9.89 -1.92
CA TYR A 93 -28.83 8.83 -1.82
C TYR A 93 -29.05 7.92 -0.60
N GLN A 94 -29.84 8.35 0.36
CA GLN A 94 -30.14 7.64 1.61
C GLN A 94 -28.87 7.29 2.43
N ASP A 95 -27.80 8.04 2.20
CA ASP A 95 -26.57 7.92 2.96
C ASP A 95 -26.66 8.65 4.30
N PHE A 96 -25.92 8.16 5.27
CA PHE A 96 -25.78 8.76 6.59
C PHE A 96 -24.40 9.37 6.78
N ASP A 97 -24.29 10.28 7.76
CA ASP A 97 -23.01 10.86 8.17
C ASP A 97 -22.02 9.76 8.59
N GLY A 98 -20.94 9.61 7.82
CA GLY A 98 -19.88 8.66 8.05
C GLY A 98 -18.72 9.16 8.92
N ALA A 99 -18.75 10.43 9.27
CA ALA A 99 -17.58 11.11 9.85
C ALA A 99 -17.07 10.54 11.20
N LYS A 100 -17.93 9.82 11.94
CA LYS A 100 -17.56 9.09 13.17
C LYS A 100 -17.65 7.60 13.04
N SER A 101 -18.09 7.11 11.89
CA SER A 101 -18.40 5.69 11.72
C SER A 101 -17.15 4.84 11.83
N ILE A 102 -17.29 3.73 12.52
CA ILE A 102 -16.38 2.59 12.48
C ILE A 102 -17.17 1.44 11.85
N ARG A 103 -16.69 0.95 10.72
CA ARG A 103 -17.34 -0.16 9.99
C ARG A 103 -16.47 -1.38 10.07
N LEU A 104 -17.08 -2.53 10.30
CA LEU A 104 -16.39 -3.82 10.41
C LEU A 104 -16.94 -4.78 9.35
N LEU A 105 -16.04 -5.54 8.75
CA LEU A 105 -16.37 -6.65 7.87
C LEU A 105 -15.54 -7.87 8.26
N ASN A 106 -16.19 -9.03 8.35
CA ASN A 106 -15.50 -10.31 8.34
C ASN A 106 -15.47 -10.83 6.90
N PRO A 107 -14.33 -10.78 6.21
CA PRO A 107 -14.28 -11.22 4.82
C PRO A 107 -14.64 -12.70 4.68
N CYS A 108 -15.57 -12.99 3.81
CA CYS A 108 -15.99 -14.35 3.48
C CYS A 108 -15.34 -14.78 2.16
N ASP A 109 -14.95 -16.04 2.07
CA ASP A 109 -14.53 -16.68 0.83
C ASP A 109 -15.72 -17.33 0.10
N SER A 110 -15.49 -17.91 -1.07
CA SER A 110 -16.53 -18.55 -1.89
C SER A 110 -17.17 -19.79 -1.26
N SER A 111 -16.69 -20.27 -0.11
CA SER A 111 -17.33 -21.36 0.64
C SER A 111 -18.53 -20.91 1.46
N LYS A 112 -18.71 -19.60 1.60
CA LYS A 112 -19.77 -18.99 2.41
C LYS A 112 -20.88 -18.41 1.54
N ASP A 113 -22.08 -18.38 2.10
CA ASP A 113 -23.20 -17.63 1.52
C ASP A 113 -23.02 -16.13 1.80
N PHE A 114 -22.77 -15.36 0.75
CA PHE A 114 -22.55 -13.91 0.85
C PHE A 114 -23.80 -13.14 1.31
N SER A 115 -25.00 -13.72 1.20
CA SER A 115 -26.23 -13.12 1.75
C SER A 115 -26.32 -13.25 3.28
N SER A 116 -25.49 -14.08 3.88
CA SER A 116 -25.43 -14.29 5.32
C SER A 116 -24.97 -13.00 6.04
N PRO A 117 -25.60 -12.64 7.17
CA PRO A 117 -25.23 -11.45 7.93
C PRO A 117 -23.76 -11.41 8.37
N GLU A 118 -23.12 -12.56 8.54
CA GLU A 118 -21.72 -12.66 8.93
C GLU A 118 -20.75 -12.16 7.83
N CYS A 119 -21.20 -12.15 6.55
CA CYS A 119 -20.44 -11.70 5.39
C CYS A 119 -20.77 -10.25 5.01
N GLN A 120 -21.64 -9.57 5.74
CA GLN A 120 -22.06 -8.20 5.47
C GLN A 120 -21.32 -7.19 6.35
N TRP A 121 -21.28 -5.94 5.90
CA TRP A 121 -20.74 -4.85 6.69
C TRP A 121 -21.58 -4.62 7.95
N PHE A 122 -20.91 -4.53 9.09
CA PHE A 122 -21.46 -3.91 10.27
C PHE A 122 -21.22 -2.41 10.19
N ASP A 123 -22.25 -1.62 9.93
CA ASP A 123 -22.22 -0.16 9.80
C ASP A 123 -23.32 0.47 10.65
N ASN A 124 -23.04 0.64 11.94
CA ASN A 124 -23.97 1.25 12.90
C ASN A 124 -23.24 2.19 13.86
N PRO A 125 -23.13 3.49 13.55
CA PRO A 125 -22.42 4.45 14.37
C PRO A 125 -23.06 4.71 15.75
N ALA A 126 -24.30 4.31 15.97
CA ALA A 126 -24.91 4.36 17.31
C ALA A 126 -24.36 3.28 18.25
N VAL A 127 -23.81 2.19 17.70
CA VAL A 127 -23.23 1.07 18.47
C VAL A 127 -21.70 1.19 18.49
N LEU A 128 -21.07 1.50 17.34
CA LEU A 128 -19.64 1.54 17.19
C LEU A 128 -19.21 2.81 16.46
N SER A 129 -18.54 3.71 17.15
CA SER A 129 -18.08 4.98 16.60
C SER A 129 -16.79 5.45 17.26
N MET A 130 -16.06 6.31 16.57
CA MET A 130 -14.88 7.00 17.13
C MET A 130 -15.28 7.90 18.30
N GLN A 131 -14.36 8.07 19.26
CA GLN A 131 -14.62 8.79 20.50
C GLN A 131 -14.60 10.30 20.37
N ALA A 132 -13.92 10.83 19.38
CA ALA A 132 -13.76 12.27 19.24
C ALA A 132 -15.12 12.99 19.29
N LYS A 133 -15.47 13.46 20.50
CA LYS A 133 -16.65 14.27 20.79
C LYS A 133 -16.20 15.67 21.16
N ARG A 134 -16.68 16.69 20.43
CA ARG A 134 -16.70 18.05 20.94
C ARG A 134 -18.13 18.56 21.03
N TRP A 135 -18.44 19.20 22.14
CA TRP A 135 -19.70 19.90 22.37
C TRP A 135 -19.89 20.95 21.26
N TYR A 136 -21.02 20.91 20.57
CA TYR A 136 -21.43 21.77 19.45
C TYR A 136 -20.70 21.60 18.10
N SER A 137 -19.70 20.77 17.97
CA SER A 137 -19.21 20.34 16.67
C SER A 137 -19.01 18.83 16.71
N THR A 138 -19.59 18.14 15.76
CA THR A 138 -19.36 16.71 15.56
C THR A 138 -17.92 16.54 15.11
N ALA A 139 -17.07 15.97 15.94
CA ALA A 139 -15.73 15.59 15.50
C ALA A 139 -15.85 14.61 14.34
N LYS A 140 -15.37 15.03 13.19
CA LYS A 140 -15.43 14.32 11.92
C LYS A 140 -14.00 14.03 11.52
N ARG A 141 -13.69 12.76 11.17
CA ARG A 141 -12.38 12.41 10.68
C ARG A 141 -12.47 12.08 9.19
N TRP A 142 -12.17 13.06 8.39
CA TRP A 142 -11.85 12.94 6.99
C TRP A 142 -10.34 12.87 6.83
N TYR A 143 -9.84 12.07 5.93
CA TYR A 143 -8.40 12.00 5.65
C TYR A 143 -7.54 11.67 6.89
N SER A 144 -8.08 10.92 7.84
CA SER A 144 -7.28 10.39 8.95
C SER A 144 -6.41 9.22 8.48
N THR A 145 -5.29 9.03 9.17
CA THR A 145 -4.46 7.82 9.01
C THR A 145 -4.83 6.80 10.07
N ALA A 146 -4.94 5.55 9.69
CA ALA A 146 -5.08 4.41 10.57
C ALA A 146 -3.80 3.56 10.51
N ALA A 147 -3.13 3.36 11.64
CA ALA A 147 -1.88 2.62 11.74
C ALA A 147 -1.97 1.49 12.77
N ALA A 148 -1.66 0.25 12.35
CA ALA A 148 -1.61 -0.88 13.26
C ALA A 148 -0.37 -0.83 14.15
N LEU A 149 -0.54 -1.19 15.42
CA LEU A 149 0.51 -1.31 16.42
C LEU A 149 0.88 -2.78 16.66
N ALA A 150 1.99 -3.00 17.36
CA ALA A 150 2.52 -4.34 17.65
C ALA A 150 1.55 -5.29 18.38
N ASN A 151 0.61 -4.74 19.13
CA ASN A 151 -0.41 -5.51 19.84
C ASN A 151 -1.73 -5.64 19.05
N GLY A 152 -1.77 -5.16 17.79
CA GLY A 152 -2.98 -5.16 16.97
C GLY A 152 -3.97 -4.05 17.24
N THR A 153 -3.70 -3.16 18.21
CA THR A 153 -4.43 -1.89 18.37
C THR A 153 -4.15 -0.97 17.20
N ILE A 154 -5.09 -0.12 16.84
CA ILE A 154 -4.95 0.83 15.75
C ILE A 154 -4.87 2.24 16.32
N ALA A 155 -3.86 3.01 15.89
CA ALA A 155 -3.80 4.44 16.11
C ALA A 155 -4.52 5.16 14.96
N ILE A 156 -5.47 6.04 15.27
CA ILE A 156 -6.21 6.88 14.32
C ILE A 156 -5.70 8.31 14.49
N ILE A 157 -5.08 8.87 13.47
CA ILE A 157 -4.30 10.10 13.56
C ILE A 157 -4.89 11.16 12.64
N GLY A 158 -5.16 12.35 13.17
CA GLY A 158 -5.52 13.53 12.39
C GLY A 158 -6.86 13.42 11.65
N GLY A 159 -6.92 14.03 10.49
CA GLY A 159 -8.09 14.15 9.63
C GLY A 159 -8.65 15.57 9.63
N PHE A 160 -9.85 15.73 9.09
CA PHE A 160 -10.56 17.02 9.03
C PHE A 160 -11.93 16.91 9.69
N ILE A 161 -12.39 18.01 10.29
CA ILE A 161 -13.70 18.09 10.93
C ILE A 161 -14.77 18.71 10.01
N ASN A 162 -14.36 19.48 9.02
CA ASN A 162 -15.24 20.13 8.05
C ASN A 162 -14.62 20.05 6.66
N GLY A 163 -15.36 19.64 5.66
CA GLY A 163 -15.06 19.60 4.24
C GLY A 163 -13.56 19.53 3.88
N GLY A 164 -13.18 18.64 3.03
CA GLY A 164 -11.79 18.30 2.76
C GLY A 164 -10.93 19.38 2.10
N TYR A 165 -11.02 20.62 2.52
CA TYR A 165 -10.24 21.72 1.97
C TYR A 165 -9.00 22.00 2.81
N ILE A 166 -7.88 22.30 2.15
CA ILE A 166 -6.62 22.61 2.82
C ILE A 166 -6.71 23.98 3.46
N ALA A 167 -6.65 24.03 4.79
CA ALA A 167 -6.67 25.28 5.56
C ALA A 167 -5.25 25.77 5.88
N ARG A 168 -4.36 25.81 4.88
CA ARG A 168 -2.90 26.00 5.07
C ARG A 168 -2.52 27.29 5.78
N HIS A 169 -3.26 28.36 5.54
CA HIS A 169 -2.93 29.70 6.05
C HIS A 169 -3.80 30.12 7.24
N TRP A 170 -4.61 29.24 7.77
CA TRP A 170 -5.43 29.51 8.94
C TRP A 170 -4.68 29.05 10.19
N PRO A 171 -4.84 29.76 11.32
CA PRO A 171 -4.23 29.35 12.58
C PRO A 171 -4.63 27.90 12.92
N PRO A 172 -3.69 27.05 13.36
CA PRO A 172 -3.97 25.64 13.64
C PRO A 172 -5.01 25.40 14.74
N ASP A 173 -5.13 26.35 15.65
CA ASP A 173 -6.08 26.36 16.76
C ASP A 173 -7.43 27.01 16.42
N ASP A 174 -7.58 27.56 15.20
CA ASP A 174 -8.85 28.11 14.74
C ASP A 174 -9.82 26.98 14.41
N PRO A 175 -11.00 26.93 15.06
CA PRO A 175 -12.00 25.91 14.76
C PRO A 175 -12.53 25.97 13.31
N HIS A 176 -12.32 27.07 12.62
CA HIS A 176 -12.67 27.22 11.20
C HIS A 176 -11.61 26.63 10.25
N ALA A 177 -10.42 26.32 10.75
CA ALA A 177 -9.37 25.67 9.96
C ALA A 177 -9.76 24.25 9.49
N GLY A 178 -10.72 23.62 10.14
CA GLY A 178 -11.27 22.34 9.74
C GLY A 178 -10.39 21.13 10.03
N THR A 179 -9.24 21.32 10.67
CA THR A 179 -8.26 20.27 10.93
C THR A 179 -8.52 19.59 12.29
N GLU A 180 -8.53 18.26 12.31
CA GLU A 180 -8.55 17.49 13.55
C GLU A 180 -7.10 17.25 14.03
N LEU A 181 -6.75 17.88 15.14
CA LEU A 181 -5.37 17.92 15.66
C LEU A 181 -5.09 16.82 16.70
N THR A 182 -5.94 15.78 16.75
CA THR A 182 -5.85 14.74 17.78
C THR A 182 -5.59 13.36 17.19
N TYR A 183 -5.21 12.44 18.08
CA TYR A 183 -5.22 11.00 17.81
C TYR A 183 -6.05 10.26 18.84
N GLU A 184 -6.48 9.07 18.50
CA GLU A 184 -7.17 8.11 19.39
C GLU A 184 -6.84 6.68 18.99
N PHE A 185 -7.25 5.71 19.80
CA PHE A 185 -6.98 4.29 19.53
C PHE A 185 -8.25 3.48 19.34
N PHE A 186 -8.15 2.46 18.48
CA PHE A 186 -9.17 1.44 18.35
C PHE A 186 -8.58 0.03 18.64
N PRO A 187 -9.19 -0.78 19.49
CA PRO A 187 -10.28 -0.43 20.42
C PRO A 187 -9.89 0.72 21.35
N SER A 188 -10.88 1.45 21.85
CA SER A 188 -10.62 2.54 22.78
C SER A 188 -9.85 2.06 24.01
N ASN A 189 -8.79 2.79 24.34
CA ASN A 189 -8.02 2.59 25.57
C ASN A 189 -8.62 3.31 26.81
N GLY A 190 -9.84 3.84 26.66
CA GLY A 190 -10.55 4.58 27.73
C GLY A 190 -10.09 6.02 27.89
N ARG A 191 -9.09 6.50 27.14
CA ARG A 191 -8.66 7.90 27.15
C ARG A 191 -9.44 8.69 26.09
N PRO A 192 -9.74 9.97 26.35
CA PRO A 192 -10.26 10.84 25.28
C PRO A 192 -9.21 11.05 24.20
N PRO A 193 -9.61 11.51 22.99
CA PRO A 193 -8.65 11.91 21.97
C PRO A 193 -7.62 12.89 22.51
N GLN A 194 -6.35 12.68 22.15
CA GLN A 194 -5.20 13.45 22.65
C GLN A 194 -4.68 14.38 21.55
N GLY A 195 -4.30 15.59 21.90
CA GLY A 195 -3.62 16.51 20.96
C GLY A 195 -2.28 15.96 20.50
N LEU A 196 -1.92 16.24 19.24
CA LEU A 196 -0.64 15.89 18.64
C LEU A 196 -0.02 17.13 17.99
N ASP A 197 1.02 17.68 18.61
CA ASP A 197 1.66 18.92 18.19
C ASP A 197 2.18 18.88 16.75
N PHE A 198 2.58 17.70 16.26
CA PHE A 198 2.98 17.51 14.88
C PHE A 198 1.87 17.89 13.89
N LEU A 199 0.61 17.60 14.21
CA LEU A 199 -0.53 17.98 13.37
C LEU A 199 -0.76 19.50 13.40
N VAL A 200 -0.45 20.18 14.52
CA VAL A 200 -0.47 21.65 14.60
C VAL A 200 0.58 22.24 13.68
N GLN A 201 1.84 21.74 13.75
CA GLN A 201 2.96 22.22 12.97
C GLN A 201 2.76 22.05 11.45
N THR A 202 2.07 20.99 11.06
CA THR A 202 1.84 20.61 9.65
C THR A 202 0.45 20.97 9.15
N SER A 203 -0.30 21.80 9.90
CA SER A 203 -1.70 22.14 9.60
C SER A 203 -1.95 22.51 8.14
N GLY A 204 -3.03 21.98 7.60
CA GLY A 204 -3.44 22.13 6.20
C GLY A 204 -2.76 21.19 5.21
N LEU A 205 -1.57 20.67 5.50
CA LEU A 205 -0.88 19.66 4.69
C LEU A 205 -0.56 18.41 5.51
N ASN A 206 -1.54 17.93 6.24
CA ASN A 206 -1.48 16.77 7.11
C ASN A 206 -2.68 15.82 6.92
N ALA A 207 -3.35 15.89 5.80
CA ALA A 207 -4.34 14.91 5.40
C ALA A 207 -3.64 13.59 5.06
N TYR A 208 -4.07 12.50 5.68
CA TYR A 208 -3.39 11.21 5.62
C TYR A 208 -1.89 11.32 5.96
N PRO A 209 -1.51 11.79 7.17
CA PRO A 209 -0.10 11.85 7.53
C PRO A 209 0.51 10.45 7.36
N LEU A 210 1.64 10.38 6.65
CA LEU A 210 2.33 9.11 6.41
C LEU A 210 2.91 8.61 7.72
N SER A 211 2.64 7.36 8.06
CA SER A 211 3.05 6.78 9.34
C SER A 211 3.53 5.36 9.19
N PHE A 212 4.63 5.01 9.88
CA PHE A 212 5.22 3.69 9.88
C PHE A 212 5.65 3.33 11.30
N LEU A 213 5.22 2.16 11.79
CA LEU A 213 5.68 1.66 13.08
C LEU A 213 7.14 1.20 12.97
N LEU A 214 7.98 1.69 13.86
CA LEU A 214 9.42 1.41 13.89
C LEU A 214 9.74 0.24 14.82
N SER A 215 10.91 -0.36 14.65
CA SER A 215 11.36 -1.50 15.43
C SER A 215 11.45 -1.22 16.93
N SER A 216 11.67 0.03 17.31
CA SER A 216 11.64 0.51 18.69
C SER A 216 10.25 0.53 19.33
N GLY A 217 9.18 0.37 18.54
CA GLY A 217 7.80 0.56 18.97
C GLY A 217 7.33 2.01 18.90
N GLN A 218 8.16 2.94 18.44
CA GLN A 218 7.76 4.30 18.13
C GLN A 218 7.22 4.42 16.70
N MET A 219 6.60 5.53 16.37
CA MET A 219 6.02 5.75 15.04
C MET A 219 6.72 6.86 14.29
N PHE A 220 7.17 6.56 13.09
CA PHE A 220 7.60 7.57 12.13
C PHE A 220 6.38 8.30 11.59
N LEU A 221 6.42 9.62 11.53
CA LEU A 221 5.39 10.47 10.93
C LEU A 221 6.01 11.43 9.93
N GLN A 222 5.35 11.61 8.78
CA GLN A 222 5.69 12.61 7.77
C GLN A 222 4.41 13.30 7.28
N ALA A 223 4.41 14.64 7.26
CA ALA A 223 3.34 15.46 6.72
C ALA A 223 3.89 16.83 6.32
N ASN A 224 3.28 17.53 5.39
CA ASN A 224 3.89 18.68 4.73
C ASN A 224 5.31 18.31 4.26
N ILE A 225 6.31 19.06 4.67
CA ILE A 225 7.73 18.69 4.51
C ILE A 225 8.34 18.17 5.82
N SER A 226 7.64 18.21 6.94
CA SER A 226 8.16 17.88 8.26
C SER A 226 8.14 16.38 8.53
N THR A 227 9.11 15.93 9.29
CA THR A 227 9.30 14.52 9.68
C THR A 227 9.62 14.41 11.17
N THR A 228 9.07 13.40 11.84
CA THR A 228 9.33 13.17 13.26
C THR A 228 9.19 11.68 13.63
N ILE A 229 9.82 11.28 14.72
CA ILE A 229 9.50 10.05 15.44
C ILE A 229 8.58 10.41 16.60
N TRP A 230 7.46 9.73 16.71
CA TRP A 230 6.46 9.93 17.73
C TRP A 230 6.42 8.74 18.69
N ASN A 231 6.72 9.01 19.95
CA ASN A 231 6.43 8.07 21.03
C ASN A 231 4.97 8.27 21.45
N TYR A 232 4.10 7.41 20.96
CA TYR A 232 2.65 7.55 21.17
C TYR A 232 2.20 7.19 22.59
N GLU A 233 3.01 6.50 23.39
CA GLU A 233 2.71 6.20 24.78
C GLU A 233 2.96 7.42 25.68
N ALA A 234 4.10 8.08 25.48
CA ALA A 234 4.50 9.28 26.20
C ALA A 234 3.97 10.57 25.55
N ASN A 235 3.45 10.50 24.33
CA ASN A 235 3.06 11.62 23.47
C ASN A 235 4.20 12.65 23.30
N THR A 236 5.41 12.16 22.98
CA THR A 236 6.58 12.99 22.75
C THR A 236 7.07 12.85 21.31
N LEU A 237 7.63 13.94 20.76
CA LEU A 237 8.12 14.03 19.40
C LEU A 237 9.64 14.18 19.39
N THR A 238 10.31 13.45 18.51
CA THR A 238 11.71 13.63 18.18
C THR A 238 11.81 14.09 16.73
N PRO A 239 12.05 15.38 16.46
CA PRO A 239 12.14 15.91 15.11
C PRO A 239 13.25 15.22 14.30
N LEU A 240 12.97 14.93 13.05
CA LEU A 240 13.91 14.48 12.03
C LEU A 240 14.11 15.57 10.97
N PRO A 241 15.07 15.43 10.06
CA PRO A 241 15.22 16.37 8.94
C PRO A 241 13.94 16.50 8.12
N ASP A 242 13.69 17.70 7.62
CA ASP A 242 12.59 17.97 6.70
C ASP A 242 12.80 17.27 5.35
N MET A 243 11.70 16.98 4.65
CA MET A 243 11.72 16.43 3.29
C MET A 243 12.48 17.39 2.36
N PRO A 244 13.52 16.91 1.65
CA PRO A 244 14.29 17.73 0.74
C PRO A 244 13.46 18.33 -0.40
N HIS A 245 14.01 19.38 -1.01
CA HIS A 245 13.48 20.05 -2.20
C HIS A 245 12.06 20.65 -2.03
N GLY A 246 11.53 20.71 -0.80
CA GLY A 246 10.20 21.26 -0.53
C GLY A 246 9.05 20.41 -1.07
N VAL A 247 9.29 19.15 -1.44
CA VAL A 247 8.27 18.30 -2.05
C VAL A 247 7.32 17.75 -0.99
N VAL A 248 6.04 18.09 -1.11
CA VAL A 248 4.95 17.54 -0.28
C VAL A 248 4.56 16.17 -0.81
N ARG A 249 4.45 15.18 0.10
CA ARG A 249 4.12 13.78 -0.24
C ARG A 249 2.72 13.36 0.19
N VAL A 250 2.15 14.03 1.17
CA VAL A 250 0.78 13.77 1.65
C VAL A 250 -0.27 14.34 0.71
N TYR A 251 -1.55 13.99 0.92
CA TYR A 251 -2.67 14.60 0.21
C TYR A 251 -2.65 16.14 0.40
N PRO A 252 -2.90 16.93 -0.67
CA PRO A 252 -3.33 16.51 -2.00
C PRO A 252 -2.19 16.28 -3.00
N ALA A 253 -0.93 16.53 -2.64
CA ALA A 253 0.21 16.25 -3.52
C ALA A 253 0.34 14.76 -3.84
N SER A 254 0.02 13.92 -2.88
CA SER A 254 -0.16 12.46 -3.03
C SER A 254 1.01 11.77 -3.74
N GLY A 255 2.21 11.91 -3.19
CA GLY A 255 3.37 11.12 -3.58
C GLY A 255 3.21 9.65 -3.14
N ALA A 256 3.89 8.76 -3.83
CA ALA A 256 3.97 7.37 -3.43
C ALA A 256 4.98 7.17 -2.29
N SER A 257 4.66 6.32 -1.31
CA SER A 257 5.59 5.94 -0.25
C SER A 257 5.50 4.46 0.06
N ALA A 258 6.64 3.85 0.41
CA ALA A 258 6.71 2.45 0.83
C ALA A 258 7.91 2.21 1.74
N MET A 259 7.82 1.19 2.58
CA MET A 259 8.98 0.66 3.28
C MET A 259 9.70 -0.33 2.36
N LEU A 260 11.01 -0.17 2.21
CA LEU A 260 11.86 -1.07 1.41
C LEU A 260 11.95 -2.46 2.07
N PRO A 261 12.39 -3.49 1.33
CA PRO A 261 12.48 -4.85 1.86
C PRO A 261 13.34 -4.94 3.12
N MET A 262 12.80 -5.59 4.13
CA MET A 262 13.47 -5.92 5.37
C MET A 262 13.93 -7.38 5.32
N THR A 263 15.23 -7.59 5.39
CA THR A 263 15.86 -8.90 5.22
C THR A 263 16.70 -9.28 6.44
N PRO A 264 16.96 -10.57 6.67
CA PRO A 264 17.95 -10.99 7.67
C PRO A 264 19.33 -10.36 7.45
N ALA A 265 19.73 -10.20 6.18
CA ALA A 265 21.02 -9.64 5.81
C ALA A 265 21.18 -8.16 6.17
N ASN A 266 20.09 -7.36 6.09
CA ASN A 266 20.10 -5.96 6.52
C ASN A 266 19.62 -5.78 7.97
N ASN A 267 19.57 -6.86 8.75
CA ASN A 267 19.07 -6.89 10.13
C ASN A 267 17.69 -6.23 10.27
N TYR A 268 16.81 -6.48 9.30
CA TYR A 268 15.46 -5.91 9.22
C TYR A 268 15.41 -4.39 9.31
N SER A 269 16.43 -3.71 8.81
CA SER A 269 16.51 -2.25 8.78
C SER A 269 15.33 -1.66 8.02
N GLN A 270 14.69 -0.68 8.64
CA GLN A 270 13.49 -0.03 8.12
C GLN A 270 13.87 1.24 7.37
N THR A 271 13.91 1.17 6.06
CA THR A 271 14.13 2.32 5.17
C THR A 271 12.84 2.64 4.42
N ILE A 272 12.43 3.89 4.45
CA ILE A 272 11.22 4.38 3.80
C ILE A 272 11.62 5.18 2.57
N ILE A 273 11.00 4.89 1.42
CA ILE A 273 11.15 5.63 0.18
C ILE A 273 9.90 6.47 -0.09
N PHE A 274 10.10 7.67 -0.61
CA PHE A 274 9.07 8.62 -1.02
C PHE A 274 9.38 9.09 -2.43
N CYS A 275 8.42 8.98 -3.36
CA CYS A 275 8.59 9.41 -4.75
C CYS A 275 7.38 10.20 -5.24
N GLY A 276 7.60 11.18 -6.11
CA GLY A 276 6.51 11.97 -6.68
C GLY A 276 5.90 12.97 -5.68
N GLY A 277 4.69 13.41 -5.93
CA GLY A 277 4.07 14.48 -5.16
C GLY A 277 4.25 15.84 -5.82
N SER A 278 4.36 16.93 -5.06
CA SER A 278 4.45 18.28 -5.62
C SER A 278 5.27 19.23 -4.73
N ASP A 279 6.05 20.06 -5.35
CA ASP A 279 6.81 21.16 -4.75
C ASP A 279 6.11 22.52 -4.91
N MET A 280 4.80 22.50 -5.04
CA MET A 280 3.99 23.72 -5.13
C MET A 280 4.35 24.72 -4.04
N PRO A 281 4.47 26.01 -4.34
CA PRO A 281 4.76 27.04 -3.33
C PRO A 281 3.75 27.00 -2.17
N ASP A 282 4.22 27.26 -0.96
CA ASP A 282 3.41 27.15 0.26
C ASP A 282 2.13 27.97 0.21
N ASN A 283 2.17 29.16 -0.41
CA ASN A 283 1.01 30.04 -0.56
C ASN A 283 0.00 29.60 -1.63
N ALA A 284 0.34 28.59 -2.46
CA ALA A 284 -0.57 28.06 -3.47
C ALA A 284 -1.48 26.95 -2.90
N TRP A 285 -1.06 26.29 -1.83
CA TRP A 285 -1.86 25.22 -1.24
C TRP A 285 -3.19 25.72 -0.71
N GLY A 286 -4.27 25.13 -1.23
CA GLY A 286 -5.63 25.53 -0.92
C GLY A 286 -6.12 26.78 -1.67
N ASN A 287 -5.28 27.42 -2.45
CA ASN A 287 -5.63 28.60 -3.27
C ASN A 287 -5.29 28.31 -4.73
N PHE A 288 -6.06 27.43 -5.36
CA PHE A 288 -5.86 26.98 -6.73
C PHE A 288 -6.41 27.94 -7.77
N SER A 289 -6.22 29.27 -7.57
CA SER A 289 -6.76 30.28 -8.45
C SER A 289 -5.65 31.06 -9.19
N TYR A 290 -5.91 31.37 -10.44
CA TYR A 290 -5.07 32.30 -11.20
C TYR A 290 -5.08 33.70 -10.52
N PRO A 291 -3.98 34.44 -10.41
CA PRO A 291 -2.67 34.16 -11.03
C PRO A 291 -1.74 33.29 -10.18
N TRP A 292 -2.20 32.75 -9.06
CA TRP A 292 -1.34 32.05 -8.10
C TRP A 292 -0.82 30.75 -8.68
N ILE A 293 -1.73 29.86 -9.12
CA ILE A 293 -1.35 28.59 -9.74
C ILE A 293 -2.55 27.93 -10.40
N ASN A 294 -2.30 27.28 -11.54
CA ASN A 294 -3.22 26.29 -12.12
C ASN A 294 -2.73 24.90 -11.72
N THR A 295 -3.44 24.24 -10.84
CA THR A 295 -3.03 22.91 -10.38
C THR A 295 -2.82 21.93 -11.53
N TRP A 296 -3.73 21.91 -12.50
CA TRP A 296 -3.67 20.99 -13.64
C TRP A 296 -2.51 21.23 -14.61
N ASP A 297 -1.82 22.35 -14.54
CA ASP A 297 -0.64 22.67 -15.36
C ASP A 297 0.66 22.62 -14.56
N TYR A 298 0.59 22.50 -13.22
CA TYR A 298 1.78 22.45 -12.39
C TYR A 298 2.41 21.06 -12.42
N PRO A 299 3.66 20.91 -12.87
CA PRO A 299 4.28 19.61 -13.00
C PRO A 299 4.38 18.87 -11.67
N ALA A 300 3.99 17.59 -11.65
CA ALA A 300 4.24 16.73 -10.52
C ALA A 300 5.75 16.43 -10.40
N SER A 301 6.22 16.30 -9.17
CA SER A 301 7.62 15.97 -8.90
C SER A 301 7.95 14.53 -9.34
N LYS A 302 9.17 14.32 -9.81
CA LYS A 302 9.75 12.99 -10.01
C LYS A 302 10.77 12.61 -8.93
N ASP A 303 11.07 13.54 -8.02
CA ASP A 303 12.04 13.38 -6.95
C ASP A 303 11.72 12.16 -6.08
N CYS A 304 12.75 11.37 -5.77
CA CYS A 304 12.68 10.27 -4.83
C CYS A 304 13.69 10.46 -3.69
N GLN A 305 13.21 10.34 -2.46
CA GLN A 305 14.01 10.42 -1.25
C GLN A 305 13.83 9.17 -0.40
N ARG A 306 14.87 8.74 0.28
CA ARG A 306 14.76 7.67 1.27
C ARG A 306 15.35 8.08 2.61
N ILE A 307 14.81 7.55 3.69
CA ILE A 307 15.29 7.75 5.05
C ILE A 307 15.24 6.44 5.83
N THR A 308 16.27 6.19 6.64
CA THR A 308 16.25 5.15 7.67
C THR A 308 16.09 5.85 9.01
N PRO A 309 14.89 5.83 9.63
CA PRO A 309 14.62 6.61 10.84
C PRO A 309 15.40 6.16 12.07
N GLU A 310 15.77 4.89 12.12
CA GLU A 310 16.55 4.28 13.22
C GLU A 310 17.76 3.52 12.64
N PRO A 311 18.84 4.23 12.25
CA PRO A 311 20.03 3.59 11.71
C PRO A 311 20.70 2.67 12.75
N ALA A 312 21.02 1.43 12.34
CA ALA A 312 21.60 0.42 13.24
C ALA A 312 23.00 0.82 13.80
N ASP A 313 23.70 1.68 13.11
CA ASP A 313 25.02 2.21 13.53
C ASP A 313 24.91 3.39 14.50
N GLY A 314 23.70 3.82 14.85
CA GLY A 314 23.43 4.94 15.74
C GLY A 314 23.72 6.32 15.13
N SER A 315 23.93 6.40 13.83
CA SER A 315 24.09 7.68 13.12
C SER A 315 22.79 8.50 13.14
N SER A 316 22.89 9.81 12.94
CA SER A 316 21.71 10.65 12.84
C SER A 316 20.95 10.36 11.54
N PRO A 317 19.62 10.11 11.59
CA PRO A 317 18.82 9.91 10.39
C PRO A 317 18.92 11.08 9.42
N GLN A 318 19.09 10.78 8.13
CA GLN A 318 19.15 11.77 7.06
C GLN A 318 18.35 11.28 5.86
N TYR A 319 17.73 12.21 5.13
CA TYR A 319 17.23 11.90 3.80
C TYR A 319 18.40 11.73 2.83
N VAL A 320 18.27 10.74 1.97
CA VAL A 320 19.25 10.45 0.92
C VAL A 320 18.52 10.44 -0.41
N GLN A 321 19.04 11.20 -1.38
CA GLN A 321 18.54 11.18 -2.75
C GLN A 321 18.62 9.78 -3.32
N ASP A 322 17.53 9.31 -3.92
CA ASP A 322 17.47 8.08 -4.71
C ASP A 322 17.33 8.41 -6.20
N ASP A 323 17.28 7.38 -7.06
CA ASP A 323 16.99 7.59 -8.48
C ASP A 323 15.58 8.16 -8.63
N ASP A 324 15.46 9.24 -9.38
CA ASP A 324 14.17 9.87 -9.69
C ASP A 324 13.26 8.93 -10.49
N LEU A 325 11.94 9.07 -10.31
CA LEU A 325 10.95 8.46 -11.20
C LEU A 325 11.26 8.77 -12.67
N LEU A 326 10.89 7.88 -13.57
CA LEU A 326 11.04 8.09 -15.02
C LEU A 326 10.31 9.35 -15.49
N GLU A 327 9.17 9.66 -14.87
CA GLU A 327 8.37 10.88 -15.10
C GLU A 327 7.78 11.38 -13.78
N GLY A 328 7.40 12.67 -13.74
CA GLY A 328 6.68 13.25 -12.58
C GLY A 328 5.36 12.52 -12.32
N ARG A 329 5.00 12.35 -11.04
CA ARG A 329 3.80 11.60 -10.69
C ARG A 329 3.15 12.11 -9.40
N THR A 330 1.94 12.62 -9.52
CA THR A 330 1.01 12.78 -8.40
C THR A 330 0.07 11.58 -8.34
N MET A 331 -0.44 11.23 -7.17
CA MET A 331 -1.36 10.07 -6.96
C MET A 331 -0.82 8.72 -7.44
N GLY A 332 0.50 8.60 -7.62
CA GLY A 332 1.13 7.32 -7.86
C GLY A 332 0.99 6.40 -6.64
N GLN A 333 0.89 5.10 -6.88
CA GLN A 333 0.76 4.11 -5.82
C GLN A 333 1.87 3.07 -5.93
N PHE A 334 2.61 2.84 -4.84
CA PHE A 334 3.54 1.73 -4.77
C PHE A 334 2.83 0.44 -4.40
N ILE A 335 3.11 -0.59 -5.15
CA ILE A 335 2.74 -1.97 -4.85
C ILE A 335 4.02 -2.76 -4.60
N ILE A 336 4.11 -3.37 -3.42
CA ILE A 336 5.23 -4.24 -3.06
C ILE A 336 5.05 -5.58 -3.78
N LEU A 337 6.03 -5.94 -4.61
CA LEU A 337 6.04 -7.21 -5.32
C LEU A 337 6.77 -8.29 -4.50
N PRO A 338 6.40 -9.59 -4.67
CA PRO A 338 7.02 -10.67 -3.89
C PRO A 338 8.53 -10.85 -4.11
N ASP A 339 9.05 -10.37 -5.23
CA ASP A 339 10.48 -10.46 -5.59
C ASP A 339 11.34 -9.32 -5.00
N GLY A 340 10.78 -8.52 -4.09
CA GLY A 340 11.51 -7.44 -3.40
C GLY A 340 11.43 -6.08 -4.09
N LYS A 341 10.81 -6.00 -5.25
CA LYS A 341 10.70 -4.77 -6.03
C LYS A 341 9.43 -4.01 -5.70
N LEU A 342 9.41 -2.73 -6.05
CA LEU A 342 8.21 -1.91 -5.99
C LEU A 342 7.70 -1.63 -7.40
N LEU A 343 6.39 -1.79 -7.60
CA LEU A 343 5.71 -1.35 -8.81
C LEU A 343 5.01 -0.02 -8.53
N VAL A 344 5.26 1.02 -9.33
CA VAL A 344 4.46 2.25 -9.31
C VAL A 344 3.45 2.23 -10.44
N VAL A 345 2.19 2.51 -10.11
CA VAL A 345 1.05 2.58 -11.04
C VAL A 345 0.24 3.86 -10.80
N ASN A 346 -0.62 4.19 -11.72
CA ASN A 346 -1.58 5.30 -11.65
C ASN A 346 -0.95 6.69 -11.53
N GLY A 347 -1.80 7.70 -11.43
CA GLY A 347 -1.42 9.08 -11.20
C GLY A 347 -1.34 9.93 -12.47
N GLY A 348 -0.94 11.18 -12.29
CA GLY A 348 -0.85 12.17 -13.36
C GLY A 348 0.47 12.91 -13.38
N LEU A 349 0.84 13.42 -14.56
CA LEU A 349 2.06 14.21 -14.79
C LEU A 349 1.99 15.59 -14.15
N ASN A 350 0.78 16.11 -13.93
CA ASN A 350 0.58 17.45 -13.41
C ASN A 350 -0.51 17.45 -12.33
N GLY A 351 -0.41 18.43 -11.45
CA GLY A 351 -1.46 18.78 -10.51
C GLY A 351 -1.42 18.04 -9.19
N THR A 352 -2.61 17.84 -8.66
CA THR A 352 -2.82 17.26 -7.32
C THR A 352 -4.04 16.35 -7.32
N ALA A 353 -4.18 15.56 -6.27
CA ALA A 353 -5.43 14.86 -5.98
C ALA A 353 -6.57 15.84 -5.73
N GLY A 354 -7.78 15.43 -6.10
CA GLY A 354 -8.98 16.21 -5.87
C GLY A 354 -9.73 16.56 -7.15
N PHE A 355 -10.87 17.21 -6.92
CA PHE A 355 -11.74 17.75 -7.97
C PHE A 355 -12.40 19.04 -7.49
N GLY A 356 -12.94 19.81 -8.43
CA GLY A 356 -13.73 20.99 -8.12
C GLY A 356 -14.63 21.40 -9.27
N GLN A 357 -15.77 22.01 -8.94
CA GLN A 357 -16.67 22.59 -9.93
C GLN A 357 -16.16 23.94 -10.45
N ARG A 358 -15.28 24.56 -9.69
CA ARG A 358 -14.61 25.82 -10.04
C ARG A 358 -13.43 26.01 -9.10
N ASN A 359 -12.48 26.81 -9.50
CA ASN A 359 -11.58 27.48 -8.56
C ASN A 359 -12.08 28.94 -8.33
N PHE A 360 -11.36 29.74 -7.56
CA PHE A 360 -11.81 31.09 -7.20
C PHE A 360 -12.01 32.06 -8.39
N VAL A 361 -11.42 31.76 -9.54
CA VAL A 361 -11.41 32.66 -10.71
C VAL A 361 -11.94 31.96 -11.96
N THR A 362 -11.78 30.65 -12.07
CA THR A 362 -12.13 29.86 -13.25
C THR A 362 -13.41 29.08 -13.00
N THR A 363 -14.38 29.22 -13.90
CA THR A 363 -15.64 28.45 -13.85
C THR A 363 -15.40 27.01 -14.31
N GLU A 364 -16.35 26.12 -14.04
CA GLU A 364 -16.26 24.73 -14.50
C GLU A 364 -16.11 24.63 -16.02
N ASP A 365 -16.85 25.44 -16.77
CA ASP A 365 -16.81 25.47 -18.24
C ASP A 365 -15.47 25.95 -18.81
N GLU A 366 -14.69 26.67 -18.01
CA GLU A 366 -13.36 27.17 -18.39
C GLU A 366 -12.22 26.24 -17.95
N MET A 367 -12.51 25.20 -17.17
CA MET A 367 -11.50 24.25 -16.69
C MET A 367 -11.08 23.30 -17.83
N PRO A 368 -9.82 23.27 -18.23
CA PRO A 368 -9.37 22.55 -19.44
C PRO A 368 -9.45 21.03 -19.32
N PHE A 369 -9.50 20.52 -18.09
CA PHE A 369 -9.53 19.09 -17.79
C PHE A 369 -10.78 18.68 -17.01
N GLY A 370 -11.90 19.40 -17.21
CA GLY A 370 -13.13 19.19 -16.48
C GLY A 370 -12.96 19.49 -14.99
N GLN A 371 -13.53 18.67 -14.14
CA GLN A 371 -13.47 18.87 -12.68
C GLN A 371 -12.15 18.39 -12.03
N SER A 372 -11.29 17.68 -12.75
CA SER A 372 -10.03 17.15 -12.24
C SER A 372 -9.02 18.23 -11.92
N TYR A 373 -8.37 18.17 -10.74
CA TYR A 373 -7.22 19.00 -10.39
C TYR A 373 -5.88 18.43 -10.88
N ALA A 374 -5.90 17.34 -11.60
CA ALA A 374 -4.73 16.74 -12.23
C ALA A 374 -4.93 16.53 -13.72
N SER A 375 -3.83 16.46 -14.44
CA SER A 375 -3.80 16.19 -15.88
C SER A 375 -2.67 15.25 -16.27
N GLY A 376 -2.65 14.80 -17.53
CA GLY A 376 -1.62 13.92 -18.05
C GLY A 376 -1.58 12.56 -17.33
N PRO A 377 -2.64 11.72 -17.43
CA PRO A 377 -2.65 10.43 -16.76
C PRO A 377 -1.48 9.56 -17.20
N VAL A 378 -0.79 8.95 -16.23
CA VAL A 378 0.35 8.07 -16.47
C VAL A 378 -0.13 6.63 -16.50
N GLY A 379 -0.30 6.09 -17.71
CA GLY A 379 -0.79 4.73 -17.92
C GLY A 379 0.29 3.64 -17.93
N THR A 380 1.58 4.02 -17.97
CA THR A 380 2.68 3.04 -17.99
C THR A 380 3.18 2.78 -16.58
N PRO A 381 3.11 1.53 -16.08
CA PRO A 381 3.75 1.16 -14.83
C PRO A 381 5.28 1.25 -14.92
N ALA A 382 5.94 1.40 -13.75
CA ALA A 382 7.38 1.26 -13.66
C ALA A 382 7.77 0.45 -12.42
N ILE A 383 8.84 -0.33 -12.53
CA ILE A 383 9.42 -1.10 -11.43
C ILE A 383 10.63 -0.35 -10.88
N TYR A 384 10.70 -0.29 -9.57
CA TYR A 384 11.86 0.12 -8.81
C TYR A 384 12.53 -1.09 -8.18
N ASP A 385 13.84 -1.20 -8.38
CA ASP A 385 14.69 -2.24 -7.80
C ASP A 385 15.75 -1.58 -6.92
N SER A 386 15.60 -1.69 -5.60
CA SER A 386 16.52 -1.08 -4.64
C SER A 386 17.95 -1.68 -4.68
N GLU A 387 18.08 -2.90 -5.20
CA GLU A 387 19.36 -3.61 -5.31
C GLU A 387 20.11 -3.28 -6.60
N ALA A 388 19.42 -2.66 -7.57
CA ALA A 388 20.07 -2.22 -8.80
C ALA A 388 21.04 -1.04 -8.54
N PRO A 389 22.09 -0.89 -9.38
CA PRO A 389 23.00 0.25 -9.27
C PRO A 389 22.27 1.60 -9.36
N VAL A 390 22.75 2.60 -8.63
CA VAL A 390 22.27 3.99 -8.74
C VAL A 390 22.34 4.45 -10.19
N GLY A 391 21.29 5.09 -10.67
CA GLY A 391 21.08 5.48 -12.07
C GLY A 391 20.39 4.41 -12.93
N SER A 392 20.07 3.23 -12.35
CA SER A 392 19.46 2.10 -13.08
C SER A 392 18.34 1.41 -12.29
N ARG A 393 17.83 2.05 -11.23
CA ARG A 393 16.84 1.44 -10.33
C ARG A 393 15.43 1.41 -10.90
N TRP A 394 15.12 2.30 -11.84
CA TRP A 394 13.81 2.37 -12.46
C TRP A 394 13.78 1.75 -13.86
N SER A 395 12.73 0.98 -14.14
CA SER A 395 12.49 0.41 -15.47
C SER A 395 10.99 0.28 -15.73
N ASN A 396 10.56 0.66 -16.93
CA ASN A 396 9.22 0.37 -17.46
C ASN A 396 9.29 -0.65 -18.62
N ALA A 397 10.41 -1.29 -18.82
CA ALA A 397 10.61 -2.25 -19.89
C ALA A 397 9.65 -3.44 -19.77
N GLY A 398 8.98 -3.78 -20.86
CA GLY A 398 8.03 -4.88 -20.93
C GLY A 398 6.62 -4.56 -20.43
N PHE A 399 6.33 -3.33 -20.02
CA PHE A 399 4.96 -2.89 -19.72
C PHE A 399 4.32 -2.18 -20.93
N GLU A 400 3.06 -2.48 -21.14
CA GLU A 400 2.21 -1.71 -22.04
C GLU A 400 1.58 -0.53 -21.30
N THR A 401 1.22 0.51 -22.05
CA THR A 401 0.55 1.69 -21.50
C THR A 401 -0.95 1.46 -21.49
N SER A 402 -1.57 1.58 -20.33
CA SER A 402 -3.03 1.60 -20.21
C SER A 402 -3.59 2.87 -20.88
N PRO A 403 -4.64 2.77 -21.70
CA PRO A 403 -5.33 3.93 -22.27
C PRO A 403 -6.27 4.61 -21.26
N LEU A 404 -6.47 4.04 -20.08
CA LEU A 404 -7.42 4.54 -19.09
C LEU A 404 -6.78 5.59 -18.18
N ALA A 405 -7.48 6.69 -17.97
CA ALA A 405 -7.06 7.69 -17.00
C ALA A 405 -7.30 7.17 -15.57
N ARG A 406 -6.22 6.90 -14.85
CA ARG A 406 -6.24 6.47 -13.45
C ARG A 406 -5.72 7.60 -12.57
N LEU A 407 -6.55 8.63 -12.39
CA LEU A 407 -6.27 9.81 -11.58
C LEU A 407 -6.88 9.67 -10.17
N TYR A 408 -7.55 10.72 -9.67
CA TYR A 408 -8.11 10.74 -8.33
C TYR A 408 -9.11 9.60 -8.10
N HIS A 409 -9.04 8.99 -6.93
CA HIS A 409 -9.81 7.81 -6.52
C HIS A 409 -9.46 6.49 -7.25
N SER A 410 -8.38 6.44 -8.05
CA SER A 410 -7.88 5.16 -8.54
C SER A 410 -7.21 4.37 -7.42
N SER A 411 -7.22 3.06 -7.54
CA SER A 411 -6.69 2.12 -6.54
C SER A 411 -5.93 0.98 -7.20
N ALA A 412 -4.93 0.45 -6.50
CA ALA A 412 -4.18 -0.73 -6.93
C ALA A 412 -3.97 -1.71 -5.77
N LEU A 413 -3.84 -3.00 -6.09
CA LEU A 413 -3.76 -4.07 -5.11
C LEU A 413 -2.97 -5.27 -5.66
N LEU A 414 -2.03 -5.81 -4.86
CA LEU A 414 -1.39 -7.09 -5.15
C LEU A 414 -2.40 -8.23 -4.95
N LEU A 415 -2.52 -9.09 -5.95
CA LEU A 415 -3.39 -10.27 -5.89
C LEU A 415 -2.62 -11.53 -5.44
N PRO A 416 -3.33 -12.58 -4.99
CA PRO A 416 -2.69 -13.83 -4.57
C PRO A 416 -1.84 -14.51 -5.66
N ASP A 417 -2.17 -14.32 -6.94
CA ASP A 417 -1.37 -14.84 -8.06
C ASP A 417 -0.12 -13.97 -8.33
N ALA A 418 0.15 -12.96 -7.50
CA ALA A 418 1.20 -11.97 -7.65
C ALA A 418 1.04 -11.02 -8.86
N SER A 419 -0.12 -11.00 -9.51
CA SER A 419 -0.50 -9.91 -10.43
C SER A 419 -1.00 -8.69 -9.64
N VAL A 420 -1.10 -7.54 -10.30
CA VAL A 420 -1.57 -6.30 -9.69
C VAL A 420 -2.87 -5.86 -10.32
N LEU A 421 -3.92 -5.80 -9.51
CA LEU A 421 -5.23 -5.26 -9.90
C LEU A 421 -5.20 -3.74 -9.77
N VAL A 422 -5.67 -3.05 -10.81
CA VAL A 422 -5.89 -1.60 -10.82
C VAL A 422 -7.34 -1.32 -11.19
N ALA A 423 -8.01 -0.47 -10.43
CA ALA A 423 -9.41 -0.14 -10.66
C ALA A 423 -9.75 1.29 -10.22
N GLY A 424 -10.94 1.74 -10.59
CA GLY A 424 -11.46 3.05 -10.21
C GLY A 424 -10.81 4.19 -10.97
N SER A 425 -11.05 5.34 -10.54
CA SER A 425 -10.77 6.73 -10.91
C SER A 425 -12.09 7.49 -11.09
N ASN A 426 -12.32 8.47 -10.25
CA ASN A 426 -13.41 9.41 -10.39
C ASN A 426 -12.94 10.82 -9.96
N PRO A 427 -12.31 11.59 -10.85
CA PRO A 427 -11.93 12.97 -10.58
C PRO A 427 -13.11 13.93 -10.81
N ASN A 428 -14.34 13.48 -10.59
CA ASN A 428 -15.56 14.28 -10.68
C ASN A 428 -16.26 14.36 -9.33
N VAL A 429 -17.08 15.40 -9.16
CA VAL A 429 -17.82 15.63 -7.93
C VAL A 429 -18.84 14.54 -7.63
N ASP A 430 -19.40 13.93 -8.67
CA ASP A 430 -20.33 12.81 -8.65
C ASP A 430 -20.03 11.86 -9.80
N VAL A 431 -20.73 10.74 -9.94
CA VAL A 431 -20.60 9.85 -11.09
C VAL A 431 -20.84 10.62 -12.39
N ASN A 432 -19.86 10.55 -13.28
CA ASN A 432 -20.01 11.12 -14.62
C ASN A 432 -19.33 10.21 -15.65
N ILE A 433 -20.16 9.49 -16.40
CA ILE A 433 -19.75 8.57 -17.49
C ILE A 433 -20.00 9.16 -18.87
N SER A 434 -20.32 10.46 -18.97
CA SER A 434 -20.59 11.13 -20.25
C SER A 434 -19.35 11.12 -21.13
N SER A 435 -19.52 10.89 -22.43
CA SER A 435 -18.47 10.96 -23.44
C SER A 435 -17.88 12.37 -23.63
N ASN A 436 -18.55 13.39 -23.08
CA ASN A 436 -18.07 14.78 -23.14
C ASN A 436 -17.10 15.12 -21.99
N VAL A 437 -16.94 14.22 -21.02
CA VAL A 437 -16.01 14.41 -19.90
C VAL A 437 -14.66 13.82 -20.26
N LEU A 438 -13.60 14.60 -20.12
CA LEU A 438 -12.25 14.18 -20.47
C LEU A 438 -11.76 13.00 -19.61
N TYR A 439 -12.09 13.01 -18.32
CA TYR A 439 -11.76 11.94 -17.38
C TYR A 439 -13.04 11.41 -16.72
N PRO A 440 -13.80 10.54 -17.43
CA PRO A 440 -15.03 9.99 -16.89
C PRO A 440 -14.77 9.04 -15.73
N THR A 441 -15.80 8.83 -14.90
CA THR A 441 -15.79 7.81 -13.84
C THR A 441 -15.49 6.43 -14.45
N GLN A 442 -14.49 5.74 -13.90
CA GLN A 442 -14.01 4.45 -14.40
C GLN A 442 -14.53 3.30 -13.53
N TYR A 443 -15.37 2.45 -14.12
CA TYR A 443 -15.84 1.22 -13.50
C TYR A 443 -15.09 -0.04 -13.93
N THR A 444 -14.13 0.11 -14.85
CA THR A 444 -13.33 -1.00 -15.35
C THR A 444 -12.14 -1.27 -14.46
N ALA A 445 -11.70 -2.52 -14.43
CA ALA A 445 -10.48 -2.96 -13.77
C ALA A 445 -9.50 -3.53 -14.79
N GLU A 446 -8.21 -3.45 -14.47
CA GLU A 446 -7.10 -3.98 -15.27
C GLU A 446 -6.20 -4.80 -14.36
N LYS A 447 -5.56 -5.84 -14.93
CA LYS A 447 -4.49 -6.57 -14.27
C LYS A 447 -3.17 -6.29 -14.97
N PHE A 448 -2.19 -5.82 -14.21
CA PHE A 448 -0.81 -5.77 -14.66
C PHE A 448 -0.07 -7.03 -14.22
N TYR A 449 0.69 -7.60 -15.14
CA TYR A 449 1.49 -8.80 -14.94
C TYR A 449 2.97 -8.41 -14.91
N PRO A 450 3.60 -8.40 -13.73
CA PRO A 450 5.03 -8.11 -13.62
C PRO A 450 5.89 -9.10 -14.42
N PRO A 451 7.16 -8.76 -14.74
CA PRO A 451 8.01 -9.55 -15.65
C PRO A 451 8.18 -11.01 -15.29
N TYR A 452 8.06 -11.40 -14.01
CA TYR A 452 8.15 -12.81 -13.59
C TYR A 452 7.02 -13.70 -14.15
N PHE A 453 5.94 -13.12 -14.70
CA PHE A 453 4.90 -13.90 -15.39
C PHE A 453 5.37 -14.46 -16.74
N ALA A 454 6.48 -13.97 -17.29
CA ALA A 454 7.09 -14.54 -18.49
C ALA A 454 7.82 -15.89 -18.22
N ALA A 455 8.00 -16.28 -16.97
CA ALA A 455 8.62 -17.55 -16.61
C ALA A 455 7.76 -18.74 -17.05
N SER A 456 8.38 -19.75 -17.65
CA SER A 456 7.70 -20.96 -18.12
C SER A 456 7.23 -21.87 -16.99
N THR A 457 7.83 -21.75 -15.80
CA THR A 457 7.49 -22.49 -14.60
C THR A 457 7.37 -21.55 -13.41
N ARG A 458 6.46 -21.84 -12.50
CA ARG A 458 6.29 -21.11 -11.25
C ARG A 458 6.41 -22.07 -10.05
N PRO A 459 7.03 -21.64 -8.95
CA PRO A 459 7.10 -22.45 -7.74
C PRO A 459 5.70 -22.86 -7.27
N ALA A 460 5.55 -24.15 -6.95
CA ALA A 460 4.33 -24.73 -6.41
C ALA A 460 4.63 -25.40 -5.06
N PRO A 461 4.90 -24.59 -4.02
CA PRO A 461 5.32 -25.10 -2.73
C PRO A 461 4.22 -25.90 -2.03
N ALA A 462 4.61 -26.93 -1.29
CA ALA A 462 3.76 -27.70 -0.40
C ALA A 462 4.21 -27.53 1.06
N GLY A 463 3.28 -27.68 2.00
CA GLY A 463 3.59 -27.51 3.43
C GLY A 463 3.51 -26.04 3.90
N MET A 464 2.86 -25.17 3.13
CA MET A 464 2.67 -23.78 3.51
C MET A 464 1.82 -23.69 4.79
N PRO A 465 2.26 -22.92 5.80
CA PRO A 465 1.51 -22.73 7.03
C PRO A 465 0.29 -21.82 6.80
N SER A 466 -0.72 -21.93 7.65
CA SER A 466 -1.84 -20.98 7.72
C SER A 466 -1.64 -19.89 8.79
N LYS A 467 -0.61 -20.05 9.64
CA LYS A 467 -0.30 -19.13 10.74
C LYS A 467 1.21 -19.02 10.91
N LEU A 468 1.68 -17.81 11.19
CA LEU A 468 3.06 -17.53 11.58
C LEU A 468 3.10 -16.96 12.99
N THR A 469 4.16 -17.28 13.73
CA THR A 469 4.40 -16.80 15.10
C THR A 469 5.59 -15.85 15.14
N TYR A 470 5.72 -15.09 16.21
CA TYR A 470 6.88 -14.24 16.47
C TYR A 470 7.96 -15.06 17.18
N GLY A 471 8.92 -15.55 16.38
CA GLY A 471 9.87 -16.58 16.83
C GLY A 471 9.17 -17.93 17.09
N GLY A 472 9.90 -18.87 17.68
CA GLY A 472 9.43 -20.23 17.93
C GLY A 472 9.94 -21.26 16.93
N PRO A 473 9.39 -22.48 16.92
CA PRO A 473 9.90 -23.57 16.06
C PRO A 473 9.83 -23.22 14.58
N SER A 474 10.88 -23.59 13.83
CA SER A 474 10.89 -23.53 12.37
C SER A 474 9.88 -24.51 11.76
N PHE A 475 9.59 -24.33 10.48
CA PHE A 475 8.72 -25.21 9.69
C PHE A 475 9.35 -25.47 8.32
N ASP A 476 8.91 -26.55 7.68
CA ASP A 476 9.44 -26.95 6.39
C ASP A 476 8.44 -26.68 5.27
N ILE A 477 8.97 -26.20 4.13
CA ILE A 477 8.25 -26.03 2.87
C ILE A 477 8.98 -26.87 1.81
N THR A 478 8.24 -27.65 1.03
CA THR A 478 8.83 -28.43 -0.07
C THR A 478 8.52 -27.79 -1.41
N VAL A 479 9.54 -27.52 -2.22
CA VAL A 479 9.43 -27.04 -3.61
C VAL A 479 9.74 -28.19 -4.56
N PRO A 480 8.77 -28.70 -5.35
CA PRO A 480 8.99 -29.79 -6.29
C PRO A 480 9.96 -29.39 -7.40
N ALA A 481 10.81 -30.32 -7.85
CA ALA A 481 11.75 -30.11 -8.95
C ALA A 481 11.09 -29.66 -10.26
N SER A 482 9.83 -30.04 -10.48
CA SER A 482 9.06 -29.70 -11.68
C SER A 482 8.54 -28.25 -11.68
N SER A 483 8.67 -27.53 -10.55
CA SER A 483 8.05 -26.20 -10.38
C SER A 483 9.06 -25.04 -10.45
N TYR A 484 10.30 -25.30 -10.79
CA TYR A 484 11.33 -24.29 -11.02
C TYR A 484 12.23 -24.66 -12.20
N SER A 485 13.04 -23.74 -12.68
CA SER A 485 14.00 -23.96 -13.77
C SER A 485 15.44 -23.99 -13.25
N GLY A 486 16.33 -24.71 -13.94
CA GLY A 486 17.75 -24.81 -13.59
C GLY A 486 18.05 -25.98 -12.66
N SER A 487 19.26 -25.99 -12.08
CA SER A 487 19.67 -27.03 -11.13
C SER A 487 19.02 -26.81 -9.76
N GLY A 488 18.78 -27.92 -9.02
CA GLY A 488 18.24 -27.82 -7.67
C GLY A 488 19.12 -27.01 -6.72
N ASN A 489 20.45 -27.14 -6.86
CA ASN A 489 21.39 -26.39 -6.03
C ASN A 489 21.31 -24.86 -6.28
N ASP A 490 21.29 -24.44 -7.55
CA ASP A 490 21.17 -23.03 -7.90
C ASP A 490 19.80 -22.46 -7.49
N ALA A 491 18.73 -23.22 -7.74
CA ALA A 491 17.38 -22.83 -7.36
C ALA A 491 17.25 -22.67 -5.84
N ALA A 492 17.80 -23.58 -5.06
CA ALA A 492 17.79 -23.51 -3.60
C ALA A 492 18.57 -22.27 -3.08
N ALA A 493 19.75 -22.00 -3.66
CA ALA A 493 20.56 -20.85 -3.30
C ALA A 493 19.90 -19.50 -3.66
N ASN A 494 19.05 -19.50 -4.71
CA ASN A 494 18.31 -18.32 -5.17
C ASN A 494 16.83 -18.35 -4.73
N THR A 495 16.55 -18.94 -3.57
CA THR A 495 15.20 -18.96 -3.01
C THR A 495 15.08 -17.97 -1.86
N ALA A 496 14.00 -17.21 -1.88
CA ALA A 496 13.57 -16.32 -0.79
C ALA A 496 12.15 -16.65 -0.34
N ILE A 497 11.91 -16.50 0.95
CA ILE A 497 10.56 -16.57 1.53
C ILE A 497 10.16 -15.17 1.93
N THR A 498 9.05 -14.67 1.37
CA THR A 498 8.62 -13.29 1.58
C THR A 498 7.21 -13.22 2.12
N VAL A 499 6.99 -12.27 3.03
CA VAL A 499 5.71 -12.02 3.66
C VAL A 499 5.30 -10.58 3.42
N ILE A 500 4.13 -10.38 2.84
CA ILE A 500 3.57 -9.07 2.52
C ILE A 500 2.23 -8.91 3.22
N GLY A 501 2.08 -7.83 3.99
CA GLY A 501 0.83 -7.48 4.67
C GLY A 501 0.41 -6.04 4.40
N GLY A 502 -0.76 -5.64 4.91
CA GLY A 502 -1.19 -4.25 4.87
C GLY A 502 -1.72 -3.79 3.52
N TRP A 503 -2.64 -4.53 2.93
CA TRP A 503 -3.28 -4.20 1.65
C TRP A 503 -4.37 -3.16 1.80
N THR A 504 -4.01 -1.88 1.81
CA THR A 504 -4.97 -0.78 1.81
C THR A 504 -4.62 0.26 0.75
N THR A 505 -5.61 0.94 0.22
CA THR A 505 -5.47 1.85 -0.90
C THR A 505 -4.96 3.24 -0.55
N HIS A 506 -5.02 3.64 0.70
CA HIS A 506 -4.45 4.90 1.17
C HIS A 506 -3.23 4.66 2.05
N GLY A 507 -2.26 3.99 1.45
CA GLY A 507 -0.89 4.27 1.60
C GLY A 507 -0.14 3.74 2.79
N MET A 508 -0.55 2.66 3.41
CA MET A 508 0.32 2.05 4.41
C MET A 508 0.94 0.76 3.86
N ASN A 509 1.85 0.90 2.93
CA ASN A 509 2.71 -0.21 2.53
C ASN A 509 3.70 -0.51 3.65
N MET A 510 3.31 -1.43 4.52
CA MET A 510 4.07 -1.85 5.71
C MET A 510 5.40 -2.54 5.36
N GLY A 511 5.71 -2.63 4.07
CA GLY A 511 6.93 -3.24 3.58
C GLY A 511 6.83 -4.76 3.43
N GLN A 512 7.89 -5.34 2.93
CA GLN A 512 8.07 -6.77 2.74
C GLN A 512 9.11 -7.28 3.70
N ARG A 513 8.84 -8.42 4.35
CA ARG A 513 9.80 -9.10 5.20
C ARG A 513 10.24 -10.38 4.54
N TYR A 514 11.54 -10.56 4.51
CA TYR A 514 12.15 -11.82 4.13
C TYR A 514 12.31 -12.68 5.38
N MET A 515 11.85 -13.92 5.30
CA MET A 515 12.03 -14.86 6.39
C MET A 515 13.39 -15.55 6.24
N GLN A 516 14.06 -15.77 7.36
CA GLN A 516 15.29 -16.54 7.36
C GLN A 516 14.99 -17.99 6.98
N ASN A 517 15.74 -18.52 6.04
CA ASN A 517 15.63 -19.93 5.63
C ASN A 517 16.98 -20.54 5.28
N THR A 518 17.07 -21.84 5.47
CA THR A 518 18.09 -22.72 4.92
C THR A 518 17.42 -23.80 4.07
N TYR A 519 18.18 -24.67 3.45
CA TYR A 519 17.62 -25.63 2.51
C TYR A 519 18.35 -26.97 2.48
N THR A 520 17.60 -28.01 2.11
CA THR A 520 18.11 -29.33 1.74
C THR A 520 17.66 -29.66 0.32
N VAL A 521 18.58 -29.93 -0.58
CA VAL A 521 18.27 -30.37 -1.95
C VAL A 521 18.31 -31.89 -1.98
N ASN A 522 17.19 -32.53 -2.32
CA ASN A 522 17.03 -33.96 -2.38
C ASN A 522 17.54 -34.57 -3.70
N GLU A 523 17.74 -35.90 -3.75
CA GLU A 523 18.23 -36.62 -4.94
C GLU A 523 17.27 -36.47 -6.15
N ASP A 524 15.98 -36.34 -5.93
CA ASP A 524 14.95 -36.10 -6.97
C ASP A 524 14.90 -34.65 -7.45
N GLY A 525 15.76 -33.79 -6.92
CA GLY A 525 15.79 -32.36 -7.21
C GLY A 525 14.77 -31.55 -6.45
N SER A 526 13.91 -32.12 -5.62
CA SER A 526 13.05 -31.33 -4.75
C SER A 526 13.88 -30.57 -3.70
N ILE A 527 13.39 -29.40 -3.28
CA ILE A 527 14.04 -28.54 -2.28
C ILE A 527 13.16 -28.50 -1.04
N VAL A 528 13.72 -28.89 0.10
CA VAL A 528 13.11 -28.66 1.40
C VAL A 528 13.69 -27.37 1.97
N LEU A 529 12.87 -26.38 2.18
CA LEU A 529 13.21 -25.10 2.81
C LEU A 529 12.90 -25.21 4.31
N HIS A 530 13.91 -25.02 5.14
CA HIS A 530 13.76 -24.92 6.59
C HIS A 530 13.59 -23.45 6.95
N VAL A 531 12.39 -23.04 7.33
CA VAL A 531 12.01 -21.64 7.44
C VAL A 531 11.82 -21.26 8.90
N ALA A 532 12.49 -20.19 9.35
CA ALA A 532 12.23 -19.59 10.65
C ALA A 532 10.84 -18.93 10.67
N GLN A 533 10.26 -18.78 11.86
CA GLN A 533 9.09 -17.91 12.05
C GLN A 533 9.43 -16.43 11.80
N THR A 534 8.44 -15.54 11.86
CA THR A 534 8.72 -14.11 11.78
C THR A 534 9.62 -13.68 12.93
N HIS A 535 10.40 -12.62 12.71
CA HIS A 535 11.25 -12.04 13.75
C HIS A 535 10.46 -11.80 15.04
N PRO A 536 11.02 -12.07 16.25
CA PRO A 536 10.31 -12.02 17.53
C PRO A 536 9.94 -10.60 17.99
N ASN A 537 10.05 -9.60 17.14
CA ASN A 537 9.62 -8.23 17.40
C ASN A 537 8.36 -7.89 16.60
N PRO A 538 7.15 -7.83 17.22
CA PRO A 538 5.91 -7.50 16.53
C PRO A 538 5.85 -6.08 15.95
N ASN A 539 6.77 -5.19 16.35
CA ASN A 539 6.87 -3.86 15.73
C ASN A 539 7.39 -3.93 14.28
N LEU A 540 8.23 -4.93 13.96
CA LEU A 540 8.73 -5.13 12.61
C LEU A 540 7.64 -5.61 11.65
N PHE A 541 6.72 -6.44 12.13
CA PHE A 541 5.56 -6.87 11.36
C PHE A 541 4.34 -7.01 12.28
N GLN A 542 3.35 -6.16 12.09
CA GLN A 542 2.17 -6.11 12.96
C GLN A 542 1.31 -7.37 12.78
N PRO A 543 0.59 -7.81 13.84
CA PRO A 543 -0.26 -8.99 13.75
C PRO A 543 -1.43 -8.79 12.80
N GLY A 544 -1.76 -9.84 12.05
CA GLY A 544 -2.89 -9.83 11.14
C GLY A 544 -2.65 -10.66 9.88
N PRO A 545 -3.54 -10.55 8.87
CA PRO A 545 -3.42 -11.31 7.65
C PRO A 545 -2.24 -10.83 6.80
N ALA A 546 -1.58 -11.78 6.16
CA ALA A 546 -0.49 -11.55 5.23
C ALA A 546 -0.49 -12.60 4.12
N MET A 547 0.21 -12.32 3.04
CA MET A 547 0.48 -13.28 1.97
C MET A 547 1.93 -13.77 2.09
N LEU A 548 2.09 -15.08 2.17
CA LEU A 548 3.38 -15.76 2.19
C LEU A 548 3.69 -16.28 0.80
N PHE A 549 4.84 -15.90 0.25
CA PHE A 549 5.31 -16.33 -1.07
C PHE A 549 6.64 -17.06 -0.95
N VAL A 550 6.82 -18.07 -1.81
CA VAL A 550 8.12 -18.70 -2.09
C VAL A 550 8.59 -18.16 -3.43
N VAL A 551 9.73 -17.50 -3.44
CA VAL A 551 10.30 -16.89 -4.65
C VAL A 551 11.55 -17.67 -5.04
N VAL A 552 11.55 -18.31 -6.20
CA VAL A 552 12.70 -19.08 -6.72
C VAL A 552 13.21 -18.42 -7.99
N ASN A 553 14.47 -18.07 -8.05
CA ASN A 553 15.08 -17.36 -9.19
C ASN A 553 14.31 -16.09 -9.58
N GLY A 554 13.78 -15.35 -8.61
CA GLY A 554 12.97 -14.15 -8.84
C GLY A 554 11.53 -14.41 -9.30
N VAL A 555 11.09 -15.67 -9.40
CA VAL A 555 9.73 -16.04 -9.77
C VAL A 555 8.92 -16.43 -8.53
N PRO A 556 7.86 -15.69 -8.17
CA PRO A 556 7.04 -16.01 -7.01
C PRO A 556 6.06 -17.16 -7.27
N SER A 557 5.80 -17.94 -6.23
CA SER A 557 4.64 -18.86 -6.15
C SER A 557 3.32 -18.06 -6.15
N ASN A 558 2.20 -18.76 -6.17
CA ASN A 558 0.98 -18.16 -5.63
C ASN A 558 1.17 -17.90 -4.14
N GLY A 559 0.63 -16.77 -3.67
CA GLY A 559 0.67 -16.41 -2.26
C GLY A 559 -0.30 -17.25 -1.44
N THR A 560 0.13 -17.62 -0.27
CA THR A 560 -0.72 -18.30 0.71
C THR A 560 -1.13 -17.31 1.79
N HIS A 561 -2.42 -17.20 2.03
CA HIS A 561 -2.94 -16.36 3.12
C HIS A 561 -2.55 -16.96 4.47
N VAL A 562 -1.92 -16.15 5.31
CA VAL A 562 -1.48 -16.54 6.66
C VAL A 562 -1.93 -15.49 7.66
N ILE A 563 -2.16 -15.91 8.90
CA ILE A 563 -2.35 -14.99 10.03
C ILE A 563 -1.03 -14.92 10.81
N ILE A 564 -0.51 -13.72 10.98
CA ILE A 564 0.68 -13.45 11.80
C ILE A 564 0.25 -13.15 13.22
N GLY A 565 0.92 -13.76 14.20
CA GLY A 565 0.65 -13.57 15.61
C GLY A 565 -0.51 -14.41 16.13
N SER A 566 -1.09 -13.99 17.25
CA SER A 566 -2.15 -14.75 17.93
C SER A 566 -3.49 -14.75 17.19
N GLY A 567 -3.75 -13.73 16.36
CA GLY A 567 -5.04 -13.43 15.78
C GLY A 567 -5.95 -12.59 16.70
N ALA A 568 -5.42 -12.09 17.80
CA ALA A 568 -6.15 -11.25 18.76
C ALA A 568 -5.47 -9.90 18.96
N ILE A 569 -6.25 -8.90 19.39
CA ILE A 569 -5.73 -7.62 19.85
C ILE A 569 -5.25 -7.80 21.29
N GLU A 570 -3.95 -8.05 21.45
CA GLU A 570 -3.29 -8.30 22.73
C GLU A 570 -1.77 -8.10 22.59
N GLN A 571 -1.05 -8.07 23.68
CA GLN A 571 0.39 -8.19 23.63
C GLN A 571 0.74 -9.54 22.98
N GLN A 572 1.41 -9.51 21.85
CA GLN A 572 1.66 -10.71 21.07
C GLN A 572 2.65 -11.64 21.79
N PRO A 573 2.36 -12.94 21.83
CA PRO A 573 3.31 -13.93 22.34
C PRO A 573 4.56 -13.96 21.46
N THR A 574 5.73 -13.93 22.08
CA THR A 574 7.02 -14.02 21.38
C THR A 574 7.85 -15.19 21.94
N ALA A 575 8.66 -15.80 21.11
CA ALA A 575 9.61 -16.84 21.51
C ALA A 575 10.98 -16.55 20.86
N ALA A 576 12.02 -17.20 21.33
CA ALA A 576 13.32 -17.12 20.68
C ALA A 576 13.24 -17.71 19.26
N GLU A 577 14.03 -17.17 18.35
CA GLU A 577 14.18 -17.73 17.00
C GLU A 577 14.78 -19.13 17.06
N ALA A 578 14.27 -20.05 16.24
CA ALA A 578 14.85 -21.38 16.12
C ALA A 578 16.17 -21.32 15.35
N ALA A 579 17.14 -22.08 15.81
CA ALA A 579 18.31 -22.36 14.99
C ALA A 579 17.90 -23.24 13.80
N LEU A 580 18.28 -22.83 12.59
CA LEU A 580 18.04 -23.59 11.37
C LEU A 580 19.20 -24.57 11.13
N PRO A 581 18.95 -25.72 10.47
CA PRO A 581 20.01 -26.64 10.06
C PRO A 581 20.92 -25.97 9.00
N ASP A 582 22.10 -26.51 8.80
CA ASP A 582 22.98 -26.08 7.72
C ASP A 582 22.39 -26.43 6.35
N ASN A 583 22.77 -25.66 5.32
CA ASN A 583 22.39 -25.93 3.94
C ASN A 583 22.98 -27.26 3.46
N VAL A 584 22.15 -28.07 2.80
CA VAL A 584 22.57 -29.34 2.20
C VAL A 584 22.33 -29.29 0.69
N LEU A 585 23.41 -29.37 -0.07
CA LEU A 585 23.38 -29.40 -1.53
C LEU A 585 23.52 -30.86 -2.03
N LEU A 586 22.96 -31.13 -3.21
CA LEU A 586 23.28 -32.35 -3.94
C LEU A 586 24.77 -32.40 -4.23
N SER A 587 25.44 -33.48 -3.80
CA SER A 587 26.81 -33.74 -4.25
C SER A 587 26.76 -34.01 -5.75
N SER A 588 27.50 -33.21 -6.55
CA SER A 588 27.75 -33.62 -7.95
C SER A 588 28.37 -35.02 -7.96
N ALA A 589 27.70 -35.97 -8.59
CA ALA A 589 28.29 -37.31 -8.79
C ALA A 589 29.71 -37.12 -9.32
N LYS A 590 30.69 -37.68 -8.62
CA LYS A 590 32.08 -37.70 -9.09
C LYS A 590 32.09 -38.29 -10.51
N GLY A 591 32.30 -37.42 -11.51
CA GLY A 591 32.57 -37.87 -12.86
C GLY A 591 33.71 -38.89 -12.79
N SER A 592 33.51 -40.03 -13.40
CA SER A 592 34.50 -41.08 -13.57
C SER A 592 35.83 -40.46 -14.02
N ALA A 593 36.84 -40.59 -13.20
CA ALA A 593 38.17 -40.14 -13.51
C ALA A 593 38.63 -40.79 -14.82
N PRO A 594 39.17 -40.03 -15.79
CA PRO A 594 39.86 -40.68 -16.92
C PRO A 594 41.14 -41.33 -16.40
N SER A 595 41.33 -42.57 -16.76
CA SER A 595 42.52 -43.38 -16.45
C SER A 595 43.80 -42.64 -16.88
N SER A 596 44.70 -42.44 -15.93
CA SER A 596 46.02 -41.90 -16.17
C SER A 596 46.84 -42.78 -17.09
N SER A 597 47.32 -42.27 -18.21
CA SER A 597 48.54 -42.71 -18.82
C SER A 597 49.66 -41.74 -18.46
N THR A 598 50.64 -42.27 -17.80
CA THR A 598 51.92 -41.64 -17.46
C THR A 598 52.70 -41.28 -18.72
N ASP A 599 53.21 -40.04 -18.80
CA ASP A 599 54.59 -39.83 -19.22
C ASP A 599 55.19 -38.53 -18.66
N ASN A 600 56.42 -38.69 -18.21
CA ASN A 600 57.30 -37.68 -17.62
C ASN A 600 57.77 -36.66 -18.64
N THR A 601 57.97 -35.39 -18.22
CA THR A 601 59.29 -34.75 -18.23
C THR A 601 59.24 -33.34 -17.62
N ALA A 602 60.38 -32.93 -17.11
CA ALA A 602 60.70 -31.97 -16.11
C ALA A 602 60.67 -30.48 -16.55
N ALA A 603 60.66 -29.67 -15.49
CA ALA A 603 61.40 -28.43 -15.23
C ALA A 603 60.80 -27.07 -15.56
N GLY A 604 60.77 -26.21 -14.56
CA GLY A 604 60.94 -24.76 -14.70
C GLY A 604 59.96 -23.93 -13.92
N GLY A 605 60.37 -23.38 -12.75
CA GLY A 605 59.58 -22.55 -11.89
C GLY A 605 59.27 -21.13 -12.41
N SER A 606 58.29 -20.54 -11.88
CA SER A 606 58.30 -19.12 -11.42
C SER A 606 56.97 -18.75 -10.77
N GLN A 607 57.10 -17.93 -9.75
CA GLN A 607 56.06 -17.33 -8.90
C GLN A 607 55.11 -16.40 -9.67
N GLY A 608 53.86 -16.27 -9.18
CA GLY A 608 53.21 -15.00 -9.32
C GLY A 608 51.68 -15.00 -9.45
N HIS A 609 51.08 -14.60 -8.38
CA HIS A 609 49.77 -13.85 -8.29
C HIS A 609 48.48 -14.52 -8.72
N SER A 610 47.64 -14.73 -7.69
CA SER A 610 46.21 -14.88 -7.73
C SER A 610 45.50 -13.66 -8.34
N SER A 611 44.70 -13.85 -9.38
CA SER A 611 43.65 -12.93 -9.78
C SER A 611 42.38 -13.70 -10.01
N ALA A 612 41.36 -13.30 -9.26
CA ALA A 612 40.00 -13.81 -9.41
C ALA A 612 39.45 -13.37 -10.77
N SER A 613 39.02 -14.35 -11.57
CA SER A 613 38.30 -14.06 -12.82
C SER A 613 36.82 -14.00 -12.55
N THR A 614 36.24 -12.81 -12.66
CA THR A 614 34.81 -12.57 -12.81
C THR A 614 34.38 -13.08 -14.19
N ALA A 615 33.54 -14.10 -14.22
CA ALA A 615 32.88 -14.53 -15.44
C ALA A 615 31.67 -13.61 -15.71
N HIS A 616 31.80 -12.78 -16.71
CA HIS A 616 30.63 -12.10 -17.30
C HIS A 616 29.83 -13.09 -18.13
N VAL A 617 28.63 -13.43 -17.66
CA VAL A 617 27.63 -14.11 -18.50
C VAL A 617 26.84 -13.01 -19.22
N ALA A 618 27.04 -12.91 -20.53
CA ALA A 618 26.20 -12.09 -21.37
C ALA A 618 24.82 -12.74 -21.50
N LEU A 619 23.82 -12.15 -20.87
CA LEU A 619 22.43 -12.57 -21.01
C LEU A 619 21.87 -11.95 -22.29
N THR A 620 21.66 -12.77 -23.31
CA THR A 620 20.93 -12.36 -24.52
C THR A 620 19.45 -12.25 -24.16
N ALA A 621 18.92 -11.03 -24.08
CA ALA A 621 17.51 -10.80 -23.83
C ALA A 621 16.67 -11.30 -25.02
N VAL A 622 15.87 -12.32 -24.79
CA VAL A 622 14.75 -12.65 -25.67
C VAL A 622 13.57 -11.81 -25.25
N ILE A 623 13.25 -10.81 -26.07
CA ILE A 623 12.08 -9.96 -25.89
C ILE A 623 10.85 -10.79 -26.27
N SER A 624 10.07 -11.20 -25.27
CA SER A 624 8.71 -11.70 -25.47
C SER A 624 7.75 -10.66 -24.92
N ALA A 625 6.89 -10.13 -25.77
CA ALA A 625 5.85 -9.19 -25.39
C ALA A 625 4.89 -9.86 -24.38
N VAL A 626 4.80 -9.28 -23.20
CA VAL A 626 3.79 -9.66 -22.21
C VAL A 626 2.57 -8.79 -22.48
N GLY A 627 1.52 -9.40 -22.99
CA GLY A 627 0.28 -8.70 -23.34
C GLY A 627 -0.48 -8.27 -22.07
N VAL A 628 -1.02 -7.06 -22.13
CA VAL A 628 -2.06 -6.60 -21.19
C VAL A 628 -3.36 -7.25 -21.62
N THR A 629 -3.91 -8.13 -20.82
CA THR A 629 -5.27 -8.61 -21.03
C THR A 629 -6.22 -7.59 -20.44
N LEU A 630 -6.85 -6.78 -21.27
CA LEU A 630 -7.98 -5.93 -20.90
C LEU A 630 -9.16 -6.83 -20.55
N LEU A 631 -9.39 -7.00 -19.27
CA LEU A 631 -10.61 -7.60 -18.77
C LEU A 631 -11.62 -6.47 -18.56
N ALA A 632 -12.54 -6.32 -19.51
CA ALA A 632 -13.73 -5.51 -19.28
C ALA A 632 -14.61 -6.24 -18.26
N VAL A 633 -14.32 -6.07 -17.00
CA VAL A 633 -15.23 -6.45 -15.93
C VAL A 633 -16.22 -5.30 -15.82
N GLY A 634 -17.41 -5.48 -16.35
CA GLY A 634 -18.50 -4.56 -16.10
C GLY A 634 -18.83 -4.61 -14.61
N VAL A 635 -18.19 -3.75 -13.84
CA VAL A 635 -18.58 -3.52 -12.45
C VAL A 635 -19.84 -2.67 -12.53
N GLY A 636 -20.99 -3.32 -12.54
CA GLY A 636 -22.27 -2.64 -12.40
C GLY A 636 -22.42 -2.18 -10.95
N LEU A 637 -21.80 -1.09 -10.60
CA LEU A 637 -22.07 -0.34 -9.38
C LEU A 637 -22.90 0.89 -9.67
#